data_2886b02829575afdd9facafdae35b8c8
#
_entry.id   2886b02829575afdd9facafdae35b8c8
#
_cell.length_a   1.000
_cell.length_b   1.000
_cell.length_c   1.000
_cell.angle_alpha   90.00
_cell.angle_beta   90.00
_cell.angle_gamma   90.00
#
_symmetry.space_group_name_H-M   'P 1'
#
loop_
_entity.id
_entity.type
_entity.pdbx_description
1 polymer ?
#
loop_
_entity_poly.entity_id
_entity_poly.type
_entity_poly.pdbx_seq_one_letter_code
_entity_poly.pdbx_strand_id
1 'polypeptide(L)'
;MYQSTTAFGNLIQQDSRTFKALITYEKKSITKVKNIKLTGGSEGGDDFSLGSTMSQYIEVTIPDGNILIEGKEILLQIGMDVNGLTEYIPMGYFTVGKPKKADDQITFTAYDRMMNTERTFSMDGTTTNTVTVLKKIADITG
;
A
#
# COMPACT_ATOMS: atom_id res chain seq x y z
N MET A 1 -6.07 -14.55 2.49
CA MET A 1 -5.50 -14.07 3.77
C MET A 1 -4.08 -14.61 3.88
N TYR A 2 -3.07 -13.78 4.07
CA TYR A 2 -1.69 -14.23 4.24
C TYR A 2 -1.54 -14.95 5.59
N GLN A 3 -0.94 -16.14 5.58
CA GLN A 3 -0.70 -16.89 6.81
C GLN A 3 0.77 -16.70 7.20
N SER A 4 1.00 -16.00 8.30
CA SER A 4 2.32 -15.89 8.92
C SER A 4 2.65 -17.17 9.70
N THR A 5 3.94 -17.44 9.90
CA THR A 5 4.36 -18.54 10.77
C THR A 5 3.99 -18.27 12.24
N THR A 6 3.80 -19.34 13.02
CA THR A 6 3.56 -19.22 14.47
C THR A 6 4.72 -18.48 15.16
N ALA A 7 5.96 -18.68 14.68
CA ALA A 7 7.13 -18.01 15.22
C ALA A 7 7.08 -16.49 15.00
N PHE A 8 6.63 -16.04 13.82
CA PHE A 8 6.39 -14.62 13.53
C PHE A 8 5.30 -14.05 14.46
N GLY A 9 4.20 -14.77 14.64
CA GLY A 9 3.11 -14.38 15.55
C GLY A 9 3.58 -14.19 17.01
N ASN A 10 4.47 -15.06 17.47
CA ASN A 10 5.05 -14.94 18.81
C ASN A 10 6.00 -13.74 18.94
N LEU A 11 6.79 -13.46 17.89
CA LEU A 11 7.71 -12.31 17.88
C LEU A 11 6.95 -10.98 17.89
N ILE A 12 5.82 -10.88 17.20
CA ILE A 12 5.05 -9.63 17.14
C ILE A 12 4.44 -9.26 18.50
N GLN A 13 4.32 -10.20 19.42
CA GLN A 13 3.80 -9.98 20.78
C GLN A 13 4.89 -9.57 21.79
N GLN A 14 6.17 -9.58 21.41
CA GLN A 14 7.25 -9.18 22.30
C GLN A 14 7.32 -7.65 22.45
N ASP A 15 7.77 -7.18 23.60
CA ASP A 15 7.89 -5.74 23.90
C ASP A 15 8.96 -5.04 23.04
N SER A 16 10.03 -5.76 22.68
CA SER A 16 11.09 -5.24 21.82
C SER A 16 11.10 -5.97 20.49
N ARG A 17 10.91 -5.24 19.38
CA ARG A 17 10.86 -5.79 18.01
C ARG A 17 11.53 -4.85 17.03
N THR A 18 12.24 -5.43 16.08
CA THR A 18 12.85 -4.69 14.98
C THR A 18 12.16 -5.09 13.69
N PHE A 19 11.55 -4.11 13.04
CA PHE A 19 10.93 -4.30 11.74
C PHE A 19 11.88 -3.96 10.62
N LYS A 20 11.80 -4.74 9.54
CA LYS A 20 12.46 -4.47 8.27
C LYS A 20 11.39 -4.16 7.23
N ALA A 21 11.69 -3.23 6.33
CA ALA A 21 10.81 -2.91 5.22
C ALA A 21 11.43 -3.40 3.91
N LEU A 22 10.58 -3.92 3.04
CA LEU A 22 10.93 -4.29 1.68
C LEU A 22 9.90 -3.68 0.74
N ILE A 23 10.36 -2.89 -0.21
CA ILE A 23 9.55 -2.31 -1.28
C ILE A 23 9.99 -2.96 -2.59
N THR A 24 9.06 -3.59 -3.29
CA THR A 24 9.33 -4.25 -4.57
C THR A 24 8.53 -3.57 -5.68
N TYR A 25 9.18 -3.26 -6.80
CA TYR A 25 8.56 -2.72 -8.02
C TYR A 25 9.35 -3.17 -9.24
N GLU A 26 8.69 -3.47 -10.34
CA GLU A 26 9.32 -3.83 -11.62
C GLU A 26 10.53 -4.79 -11.49
N LYS A 27 10.44 -5.82 -10.64
CA LYS A 27 11.52 -6.77 -10.32
C LYS A 27 12.73 -6.18 -9.58
N LYS A 28 12.63 -4.93 -9.10
CA LYS A 28 13.63 -4.28 -8.24
C LYS A 28 13.17 -4.32 -6.79
N SER A 29 14.12 -4.37 -5.87
CA SER A 29 13.84 -4.40 -4.44
C SER A 29 14.60 -3.29 -3.72
N ILE A 30 13.92 -2.55 -2.86
CA ILE A 30 14.49 -1.53 -2.00
C ILE A 30 14.35 -2.00 -0.56
N THR A 31 15.49 -2.23 0.09
CA THR A 31 15.56 -2.64 1.49
C THR A 31 16.02 -1.51 2.42
N LYS A 32 16.68 -0.49 1.85
CA LYS A 32 17.11 0.68 2.61
C LYS A 32 15.98 1.71 2.61
N VAL A 33 15.18 1.70 3.64
CA VAL A 33 14.10 2.66 3.84
C VAL A 33 14.36 3.40 5.14
N LYS A 34 14.31 4.74 5.11
CA LYS A 34 14.57 5.58 6.27
C LYS A 34 13.34 5.72 7.16
N ASN A 35 12.18 5.90 6.54
CA ASN A 35 10.93 6.06 7.24
C ASN A 35 9.77 5.52 6.39
N ILE A 36 8.80 4.90 7.05
CA ILE A 36 7.50 4.53 6.48
C ILE A 36 6.42 4.90 7.47
N LYS A 37 5.42 5.63 6.99
CA LYS A 37 4.18 5.87 7.72
C LYS A 37 3.03 5.32 6.90
N LEU A 38 2.30 4.37 7.44
CA LEU A 38 1.06 3.85 6.87
C LEU A 38 -0.10 4.60 7.52
N THR A 39 -0.95 5.20 6.71
CA THR A 39 -2.14 5.92 7.16
C THR A 39 -3.35 5.36 6.40
N GLY A 40 -4.44 5.16 7.11
CA GLY A 40 -5.68 4.65 6.52
C GLY A 40 -6.26 3.48 7.31
N GLY A 41 -7.38 2.98 6.88
CA GLY A 41 -8.24 2.13 7.68
C GLY A 41 -9.22 2.99 8.46
N SER A 42 -9.45 2.76 9.68
CA SER A 42 -10.40 3.49 10.50
C SER A 42 -9.80 4.73 11.17
N GLU A 43 -9.28 5.71 10.45
CA GLU A 43 -9.26 7.03 11.07
C GLU A 43 -10.70 7.52 11.15
N GLY A 44 -11.35 6.97 12.17
CA GLY A 44 -12.73 7.22 12.47
C GLY A 44 -12.93 8.68 12.84
N GLY A 45 -13.67 9.37 12.04
CA GLY A 45 -14.72 10.15 12.62
C GLY A 45 -15.76 9.15 13.16
N ASP A 46 -16.46 9.50 14.22
CA ASP A 46 -17.46 8.69 14.91
C ASP A 46 -18.60 8.13 14.03
N ASP A 47 -18.59 8.39 12.74
CA ASP A 47 -19.61 7.99 11.78
C ASP A 47 -19.06 7.04 10.73
N PHE A 48 -19.27 5.74 10.95
CA PHE A 48 -19.16 4.75 9.89
C PHE A 48 -20.29 4.97 8.88
N SER A 49 -19.95 5.56 7.73
CA SER A 49 -20.89 5.73 6.63
C SER A 49 -20.88 4.49 5.75
N LEU A 50 -22.03 3.82 5.65
CA LEU A 50 -22.23 2.72 4.70
C LEU A 50 -21.98 3.23 3.27
N GLY A 51 -21.03 2.61 2.58
CA GLY A 51 -20.63 3.00 1.22
C GLY A 51 -19.42 3.94 1.16
N SER A 52 -18.85 4.37 2.29
CA SER A 52 -17.55 5.03 2.27
C SER A 52 -16.45 4.01 1.99
N THR A 53 -15.60 4.30 1.03
CA THR A 53 -14.40 3.52 0.75
C THR A 53 -13.25 4.05 1.61
N MET A 54 -12.62 3.18 2.36
CA MET A 54 -11.42 3.53 3.14
C MET A 54 -10.20 3.34 2.26
N SER A 55 -9.66 4.43 1.72
CA SER A 55 -8.38 4.39 1.02
C SER A 55 -7.23 4.44 2.02
N GLN A 56 -6.18 3.68 1.74
CA GLN A 56 -4.94 3.71 2.49
C GLN A 56 -3.87 4.44 1.68
N TYR A 57 -2.98 5.13 2.37
CA TYR A 57 -1.79 5.67 1.75
C TYR A 57 -0.57 5.47 2.64
N ILE A 58 0.58 5.46 2.01
CA ILE A 58 1.87 5.36 2.70
C ILE A 58 2.72 6.57 2.35
N GLU A 59 3.44 7.07 3.33
CA GLU A 59 4.52 8.04 3.14
C GLU A 59 5.85 7.31 3.36
N VAL A 60 6.72 7.38 2.37
CA VAL A 60 8.00 6.67 2.37
C VAL A 60 9.13 7.63 2.10
N THR A 61 10.21 7.51 2.89
CA THR A 61 11.46 8.20 2.66
C THR A 61 12.58 7.19 2.42
N ILE A 62 13.25 7.31 1.28
CA ILE A 62 14.34 6.43 0.83
C ILE A 62 15.63 7.26 0.74
N PRO A 63 16.76 6.80 1.29
CA PRO A 63 18.05 7.48 1.20
C PRO A 63 18.75 7.18 -0.15
N ASP A 64 18.06 7.46 -1.25
CA ASP A 64 18.60 7.39 -2.61
C ASP A 64 17.76 8.30 -3.50
N GLY A 65 18.28 9.46 -3.79
CA GLY A 65 17.62 10.48 -4.60
C GLY A 65 17.53 10.19 -6.09
N ASN A 66 18.06 9.07 -6.60
CA ASN A 66 18.11 8.77 -8.02
C ASN A 66 17.12 7.70 -8.48
N ILE A 67 16.22 7.29 -7.62
CA ILE A 67 15.22 6.27 -7.94
C ILE A 67 14.08 6.89 -8.77
N LEU A 68 13.82 6.32 -9.94
CA LEU A 68 12.66 6.66 -10.77
C LEU A 68 11.50 5.74 -10.39
N ILE A 69 10.61 6.23 -9.54
CA ILE A 69 9.51 5.43 -8.97
C ILE A 69 8.13 6.09 -9.19
N GLU A 70 8.07 7.31 -9.73
CA GLU A 70 6.81 8.03 -9.96
C GLU A 70 5.85 7.22 -10.85
N GLY A 71 4.59 7.14 -10.44
CA GLY A 71 3.54 6.42 -11.14
C GLY A 71 3.67 4.89 -11.14
N LYS A 72 4.69 4.34 -10.47
CA LYS A 72 4.88 2.90 -10.39
C LYS A 72 4.03 2.29 -9.29
N GLU A 73 3.55 1.07 -9.54
CA GLU A 73 2.95 0.26 -8.48
C GLU A 73 4.06 -0.43 -7.69
N ILE A 74 4.00 -0.32 -6.39
CA ILE A 74 4.93 -0.94 -5.44
C ILE A 74 4.20 -1.92 -4.56
N LEU A 75 4.85 -3.01 -4.19
CA LEU A 75 4.44 -3.91 -3.12
C LEU A 75 5.22 -3.55 -1.86
N LEU A 76 4.52 -3.13 -0.82
CA LEU A 76 5.11 -2.93 0.50
C LEU A 76 5.01 -4.21 1.31
N GLN A 77 6.13 -4.62 1.89
CA GLN A 77 6.22 -5.76 2.80
C GLN A 77 6.94 -5.31 4.08
N ILE A 78 6.46 -5.81 5.22
CA ILE A 78 7.10 -5.61 6.51
C ILE A 78 7.55 -6.98 7.02
N GLY A 79 8.78 -7.06 7.48
CA GLY A 79 9.37 -8.30 7.95
C GLY A 79 10.02 -8.19 9.30
N MET A 80 10.22 -9.34 9.92
CA MET A 80 11.03 -9.52 11.13
C MET A 80 11.94 -10.72 10.96
N ASP A 81 13.05 -10.73 11.68
CA ASP A 81 13.96 -11.88 11.68
C ASP A 81 13.41 -12.99 12.57
N VAL A 82 13.09 -14.10 11.96
CA VAL A 82 12.58 -15.31 12.59
C VAL A 82 13.65 -16.38 12.44
N ASN A 83 14.28 -16.82 13.53
CA ASN A 83 15.31 -17.88 13.53
C ASN A 83 16.44 -17.66 12.50
N GLY A 84 16.88 -16.41 12.33
CA GLY A 84 17.98 -16.06 11.42
C GLY A 84 17.56 -15.83 9.95
N LEU A 85 16.30 -15.97 9.62
CA LEU A 85 15.72 -15.63 8.33
C LEU A 85 14.70 -14.51 8.49
N THR A 86 14.66 -13.59 7.53
CA THR A 86 13.63 -12.54 7.55
C THR A 86 12.35 -13.07 6.90
N GLU A 87 11.27 -13.15 7.66
CA GLU A 87 9.94 -13.42 7.13
C GLU A 87 9.25 -12.08 6.80
N TYR A 88 8.77 -11.93 5.56
CA TYR A 88 8.09 -10.73 5.07
C TYR A 88 6.60 -10.97 4.91
N ILE A 89 5.80 -10.05 5.43
CA ILE A 89 4.34 -10.04 5.27
C ILE A 89 3.97 -8.92 4.31
N PRO A 90 3.21 -9.20 3.23
CA PRO A 90 2.73 -8.17 2.32
C PRO A 90 1.67 -7.29 3.01
N MET A 91 1.89 -5.97 2.95
CA MET A 91 0.97 -4.96 3.47
C MET A 91 0.00 -4.46 2.40
N GLY A 92 0.36 -4.56 1.12
CA GLY A 92 -0.49 -4.18 0.01
C GLY A 92 0.28 -3.59 -1.16
N TYR A 93 -0.47 -3.32 -2.23
CA TYR A 93 0.00 -2.64 -3.42
C TYR A 93 -0.40 -1.18 -3.38
N PHE A 94 0.56 -0.30 -3.70
CA PHE A 94 0.37 1.14 -3.68
C PHE A 94 0.93 1.77 -4.95
N THR A 95 0.21 2.73 -5.52
CA THR A 95 0.69 3.50 -6.67
C THR A 95 1.39 4.77 -6.17
N VAL A 96 2.63 4.95 -6.58
CA VAL A 96 3.46 6.08 -6.15
C VAL A 96 3.01 7.36 -6.83
N GLY A 97 2.71 8.37 -6.03
CA GLY A 97 2.45 9.72 -6.49
C GLY A 97 3.72 10.46 -6.90
N LYS A 98 3.65 11.78 -6.98
CA LYS A 98 4.80 12.62 -7.36
C LYS A 98 5.84 12.67 -6.24
N PRO A 99 7.06 12.18 -6.46
CA PRO A 99 8.10 12.21 -5.44
C PRO A 99 8.66 13.61 -5.23
N LYS A 100 9.11 13.87 -4.02
CA LYS A 100 9.88 15.06 -3.65
C LYS A 100 11.32 14.65 -3.38
N LYS A 101 12.26 15.25 -4.10
CA LYS A 101 13.69 15.05 -3.89
C LYS A 101 14.23 16.18 -3.01
N ALA A 102 14.96 15.82 -1.97
CA ALA A 102 15.69 16.74 -1.12
C ALA A 102 17.06 16.12 -0.81
N ASP A 103 18.11 16.77 -1.24
CA ASP A 103 19.48 16.26 -1.17
C ASP A 103 19.59 14.86 -1.81
N ASP A 104 20.12 13.89 -1.07
CA ASP A 104 20.24 12.49 -1.50
C ASP A 104 19.02 11.62 -1.10
N GLN A 105 17.91 12.22 -0.71
CA GLN A 105 16.73 11.50 -0.28
C GLN A 105 15.56 11.76 -1.23
N ILE A 106 14.71 10.76 -1.35
CA ILE A 106 13.43 10.89 -2.03
C ILE A 106 12.30 10.56 -1.04
N THR A 107 11.32 11.44 -0.97
CA THR A 107 10.10 11.22 -0.19
C THR A 107 8.91 11.21 -1.13
N PHE A 108 8.05 10.22 -0.98
CA PHE A 108 6.84 10.10 -1.78
C PHE A 108 5.67 9.57 -0.97
N THR A 109 4.47 9.92 -1.42
CA THR A 109 3.22 9.33 -0.97
C THR A 109 2.78 8.32 -2.02
N ALA A 110 2.34 7.15 -1.59
CA ALA A 110 1.76 6.15 -2.47
C ALA A 110 0.39 5.72 -1.94
N TYR A 111 -0.54 5.54 -2.85
CA TYR A 111 -1.96 5.29 -2.57
C TYR A 111 -2.32 3.87 -2.94
N ASP A 112 -3.20 3.26 -2.18
CA ASP A 112 -3.72 1.94 -2.51
C ASP A 112 -4.59 1.95 -3.77
N ARG A 113 -4.97 0.77 -4.24
CA ARG A 113 -5.80 0.63 -5.45
C ARG A 113 -7.21 1.22 -5.29
N MET A 114 -7.66 1.49 -4.06
CA MET A 114 -8.95 2.13 -3.82
C MET A 114 -9.02 3.55 -4.39
N MET A 115 -7.88 4.24 -4.55
CA MET A 115 -7.81 5.52 -5.26
C MET A 115 -8.36 5.42 -6.70
N ASN A 116 -8.30 4.26 -7.33
CA ASN A 116 -8.85 4.05 -8.67
C ASN A 116 -10.38 4.07 -8.71
N THR A 117 -11.04 3.91 -7.56
CA THR A 117 -12.51 3.97 -7.45
C THR A 117 -13.06 5.40 -7.45
N GLU A 118 -12.21 6.41 -7.23
CA GLU A 118 -12.58 7.83 -7.23
C GLU A 118 -12.77 8.40 -8.64
N ARG A 119 -12.68 7.56 -9.67
CA ARG A 119 -12.91 7.99 -11.04
C ARG A 119 -14.37 8.29 -11.29
N THR A 120 -14.65 9.35 -12.04
CA THR A 120 -16.00 9.67 -12.48
C THR A 120 -16.59 8.51 -13.27
N PHE A 121 -17.67 7.94 -12.76
CA PHE A 121 -18.43 6.91 -13.44
C PHE A 121 -19.55 7.57 -14.23
N SER A 122 -19.49 7.48 -15.56
CA SER A 122 -20.55 7.93 -16.45
C SER A 122 -21.33 6.72 -16.97
N MET A 123 -22.63 6.71 -16.72
CA MET A 123 -23.55 5.78 -17.37
C MET A 123 -24.08 6.45 -18.65
N ASP A 124 -24.03 5.73 -19.75
CA ASP A 124 -24.48 6.19 -21.08
C ASP A 124 -26.01 6.20 -21.28
N GLY A 125 -26.76 6.23 -20.17
CA GLY A 125 -28.24 6.31 -20.19
C GLY A 125 -28.95 5.03 -20.60
N THR A 126 -28.25 3.95 -20.88
CA THR A 126 -28.87 2.65 -21.14
C THR A 126 -29.27 1.96 -19.85
N THR A 127 -30.43 1.33 -19.83
CA THR A 127 -30.92 0.56 -18.67
C THR A 127 -30.00 -0.65 -18.50
N THR A 128 -29.21 -0.66 -17.45
CA THR A 128 -28.31 -1.77 -17.15
C THR A 128 -28.69 -2.43 -15.82
N ASN A 129 -28.47 -3.74 -15.75
CA ASN A 129 -28.66 -4.46 -14.50
C ASN A 129 -27.45 -4.25 -13.56
N THR A 130 -27.62 -4.54 -12.28
CA THR A 130 -26.56 -4.40 -11.26
C THR A 130 -25.27 -5.14 -11.61
N VAL A 131 -25.36 -6.29 -12.27
CA VAL A 131 -24.20 -7.09 -12.69
C VAL A 131 -23.35 -6.35 -13.72
N THR A 132 -23.98 -5.67 -14.67
CA THR A 132 -23.29 -4.87 -15.69
C THR A 132 -22.57 -3.68 -15.08
N VAL A 133 -23.21 -3.01 -14.11
CA VAL A 133 -22.60 -1.90 -13.36
C VAL A 133 -21.36 -2.39 -12.58
N LEU A 134 -21.48 -3.50 -11.86
CA LEU A 134 -20.37 -4.08 -11.10
C LEU A 134 -19.20 -4.48 -12.00
N LYS A 135 -19.48 -5.09 -13.16
CA LYS A 135 -18.43 -5.43 -14.15
C LYS A 135 -17.71 -4.17 -14.64
N LYS A 136 -18.45 -3.12 -14.98
CA LYS A 136 -17.88 -1.86 -15.45
C LYS A 136 -17.03 -1.17 -14.38
N ILE A 137 -17.43 -1.25 -13.12
CA ILE A 137 -16.64 -0.76 -11.98
C ILE A 137 -15.33 -1.59 -11.88
N ALA A 138 -15.42 -2.91 -11.93
CA ALA A 138 -14.25 -3.80 -11.87
C ALA A 138 -13.27 -3.53 -13.02
N ASP A 139 -13.76 -3.31 -14.25
CA ASP A 139 -12.92 -2.99 -15.42
C ASP A 139 -12.19 -1.64 -15.28
N ILE A 140 -12.75 -0.69 -14.52
CA ILE A 140 -12.15 0.64 -14.29
C ILE A 140 -11.13 0.59 -13.14
N THR A 141 -11.37 -0.24 -12.14
CA THR A 141 -10.56 -0.29 -10.92
C THR A 141 -9.40 -1.29 -11.01
N GLY A 142 -9.43 -2.24 -11.92
CA GLY A 142 -8.39 -3.24 -12.20
C GLY A 142 -8.53 -4.47 -11.33
#